data_9b58fd52701de22ab85fb691f0af146b
#
_entry.id   9b58fd52701de22ab85fb691f0af146b
#
_cell.length_a   1.000
_cell.length_b   1.000
_cell.length_c   1.000
_cell.angle_alpha   90.00
_cell.angle_beta   90.00
_cell.angle_gamma   90.00
#
_symmetry.space_group_name_H-M   'P 1'
#
loop_
_entity.id
_entity.type
_entity.pdbx_description
1 polymer ?
#
loop_
_entity_poly.entity_id
_entity_poly.type
_entity_poly.pdbx_seq_one_letter_code
_entity_poly.pdbx_strand_id
1 'polypeptide(L)'
;MDARPPLECCPDLRAAFDLLGKRWTALILDVLAARPARFCEIHRAIPGLSDRLLAERLRELVSAGVVCRSGKPAARAAYALTDRGQELRPALDELRGWARAEPLSTPR
;
A
#
# COMPACT_ATOMS: atom_id res chain seq x y z
N MET A 1 -2.13 19.71 -39.96
CA MET A 1 -3.14 19.54 -38.89
C MET A 1 -2.77 18.33 -38.06
N ASP A 2 -2.66 18.52 -36.75
CA ASP A 2 -2.26 17.44 -35.84
C ASP A 2 -3.49 16.58 -35.52
N ALA A 3 -3.38 15.28 -35.84
CA ALA A 3 -4.47 14.34 -35.65
C ALA A 3 -4.35 13.55 -34.33
N ARG A 4 -3.46 13.96 -33.45
CA ARG A 4 -3.27 13.24 -32.18
C ARG A 4 -4.50 13.42 -31.29
N PRO A 5 -4.95 12.33 -30.61
CA PRO A 5 -6.07 12.45 -29.70
C PRO A 5 -5.68 13.30 -28.48
N PRO A 6 -6.66 13.90 -27.80
CA PRO A 6 -6.38 14.62 -26.55
C PRO A 6 -5.79 13.68 -25.50
N LEU A 7 -4.94 14.24 -24.65
CA LEU A 7 -4.39 13.48 -23.52
C LEU A 7 -5.46 13.33 -22.45
N GLU A 8 -5.59 12.12 -21.93
CA GLU A 8 -6.58 11.82 -20.90
C GLU A 8 -5.94 11.04 -19.75
N CYS A 9 -6.43 11.29 -18.57
CA CYS A 9 -6.03 10.53 -17.39
C CYS A 9 -6.95 9.32 -17.24
N CYS A 10 -6.37 8.14 -17.07
CA CYS A 10 -7.15 6.92 -16.82
C CYS A 10 -7.82 7.02 -15.44
N PRO A 11 -9.16 7.00 -15.38
CA PRO A 11 -9.85 7.11 -14.09
C PRO A 11 -9.53 5.96 -13.12
N ASP A 12 -9.34 4.76 -13.65
CA ASP A 12 -9.03 3.60 -12.81
C ASP A 12 -7.66 3.71 -12.18
N LEU A 13 -6.67 4.14 -12.97
CA LEU A 13 -5.32 4.34 -12.46
C LEU A 13 -5.29 5.47 -11.44
N ARG A 14 -6.03 6.54 -11.69
CA ARG A 14 -6.16 7.65 -10.76
C ARG A 14 -6.75 7.17 -9.43
N ALA A 15 -7.84 6.39 -9.47
CA ALA A 15 -8.44 5.83 -8.27
C ALA A 15 -7.47 4.95 -7.49
N ALA A 16 -6.69 4.12 -8.20
CA ALA A 16 -5.69 3.28 -7.57
C ALA A 16 -4.66 4.12 -6.82
N PHE A 17 -4.18 5.19 -7.42
CA PHE A 17 -3.17 6.04 -6.79
C PHE A 17 -3.72 7.04 -5.79
N ASP A 18 -5.01 7.32 -5.80
CA ASP A 18 -5.65 8.04 -4.69
C ASP A 18 -5.49 7.25 -3.38
N LEU A 19 -5.49 5.93 -3.46
CA LEU A 19 -5.25 5.07 -2.31
C LEU A 19 -3.75 4.80 -2.12
N LEU A 20 -3.09 4.26 -3.14
CA LEU A 20 -1.72 3.76 -3.06
C LEU A 20 -0.66 4.87 -3.06
N GLY A 21 -1.02 6.05 -3.56
CA GLY A 21 -0.09 7.17 -3.67
C GLY A 21 0.16 7.90 -2.36
N LYS A 22 -0.62 7.63 -1.34
CA LYS A 22 -0.38 8.22 -0.01
C LYS A 22 0.89 7.64 0.58
N ARG A 23 1.64 8.49 1.25
CA ARG A 23 2.89 8.07 1.87
C ARG A 23 2.66 6.90 2.82
N TRP A 24 3.52 5.90 2.74
CA TRP A 24 3.57 4.69 3.56
C TRP A 24 2.60 3.59 3.15
N THR A 25 1.53 3.89 2.39
CA THR A 25 0.49 2.92 2.07
C THR A 25 1.02 1.68 1.36
N ALA A 26 1.78 1.87 0.28
CA ALA A 26 2.32 0.75 -0.48
C ALA A 26 3.30 -0.09 0.36
N LEU A 27 4.06 0.55 1.25
CA LEU A 27 4.99 -0.16 2.13
C LEU A 27 4.26 -1.02 3.15
N ILE A 28 3.15 -0.53 3.68
CA ILE A 28 2.31 -1.30 4.60
C ILE A 28 1.75 -2.53 3.89
N LEU A 29 1.25 -2.36 2.67
CA LEU A 29 0.74 -3.48 1.87
C LEU A 29 1.84 -4.49 1.58
N ASP A 30 3.04 -4.03 1.28
CA ASP A 30 4.17 -4.92 1.02
C ASP A 30 4.53 -5.76 2.25
N VAL A 31 4.53 -5.14 3.42
CA VAL A 31 4.77 -5.86 4.68
C VAL A 31 3.71 -6.93 4.88
N LEU A 32 2.44 -6.60 4.68
CA LEU A 32 1.34 -7.55 4.84
C LEU A 32 1.29 -8.61 3.74
N ALA A 33 1.95 -8.37 2.60
CA ALA A 33 2.06 -9.38 1.55
C ALA A 33 2.90 -10.58 2.01
N ALA A 34 3.82 -10.37 2.97
CA ALA A 34 4.63 -11.46 3.52
C ALA A 34 3.81 -12.38 4.42
N ARG A 35 3.01 -11.80 5.31
CA ARG A 35 2.13 -12.55 6.21
C ARG A 35 1.24 -11.58 6.98
N PRO A 36 0.15 -12.06 7.60
CA PRO A 36 -0.61 -11.26 8.55
C PRO A 36 0.29 -10.78 9.70
N ALA A 37 0.02 -9.61 10.21
CA ALA A 37 0.85 -9.01 11.25
C ALA A 37 0.03 -8.11 12.17
N ARG A 38 0.50 -7.96 13.41
CA ARG A 38 -0.08 -7.05 14.38
C ARG A 38 0.48 -5.65 14.18
N PHE A 39 -0.22 -4.67 14.72
CA PHE A 39 0.16 -3.26 14.60
C PHE A 39 1.65 -3.03 14.94
N CYS A 40 2.10 -3.55 16.07
CA CYS A 40 3.48 -3.34 16.50
C CYS A 40 4.50 -3.98 15.56
N GLU A 41 4.15 -5.10 14.94
CA GLU A 41 5.03 -5.77 13.99
C GLU A 41 5.17 -4.95 12.70
N ILE A 42 4.05 -4.41 12.22
CA ILE A 42 4.06 -3.53 11.04
C ILE A 42 4.88 -2.27 11.33
N HIS A 43 4.66 -1.68 12.49
CA HIS A 43 5.36 -0.47 12.90
C HIS A 43 6.89 -0.68 12.93
N ARG A 44 7.33 -1.80 13.49
CA ARG A 44 8.76 -2.12 13.53
C ARG A 44 9.37 -2.35 12.15
N ALA A 45 8.57 -2.87 11.23
CA ALA A 45 9.05 -3.19 9.89
C ALA A 45 9.29 -1.95 9.03
N ILE A 46 8.69 -0.80 9.38
CA ILE A 46 8.75 0.41 8.57
C ILE A 46 9.35 1.56 9.38
N PRO A 47 10.68 1.75 9.31
CA PRO A 47 11.33 2.85 10.04
C PRO A 47 10.79 4.22 9.63
N GLY A 48 10.59 5.10 10.60
CA GLY A 48 10.13 6.46 10.35
C GLY A 48 8.62 6.65 10.32
N LEU A 49 7.85 5.56 10.31
CA LEU A 49 6.39 5.63 10.31
C LEU A 49 5.89 5.82 11.74
N SER A 50 5.11 6.88 11.96
CA SER A 50 4.53 7.14 13.29
C SER A 50 3.34 6.22 13.55
N ASP A 51 3.05 5.99 14.84
CA ASP A 51 1.88 5.20 15.25
C ASP A 51 0.60 5.81 14.71
N ARG A 52 0.51 7.12 14.75
CA ARG A 52 -0.69 7.84 14.29
C ARG A 52 -0.92 7.62 12.80
N LEU A 53 0.12 7.77 11.98
CA LEU A 53 0.01 7.58 10.54
C LEU A 53 -0.28 6.12 10.19
N LEU A 54 0.37 5.19 10.88
CA LEU A 54 0.09 3.77 10.66
C LEU A 54 -1.37 3.45 10.93
N ALA A 55 -1.89 3.92 12.07
CA ALA A 55 -3.30 3.69 12.42
C ALA A 55 -4.23 4.29 11.37
N GLU A 56 -3.92 5.50 10.90
CA GLU A 56 -4.71 6.19 9.89
C GLU A 56 -4.70 5.44 8.56
N ARG A 57 -3.52 5.02 8.10
CA ARG A 57 -3.37 4.28 6.84
C ARG A 57 -4.07 2.93 6.91
N LEU A 58 -3.96 2.22 8.03
CA LEU A 58 -4.65 0.94 8.21
C LEU A 58 -6.17 1.10 8.15
N ARG A 59 -6.71 2.14 8.78
CA ARG A 59 -8.15 2.41 8.70
C ARG A 59 -8.59 2.65 7.26
N GLU A 60 -7.82 3.42 6.50
CA GLU A 60 -8.12 3.67 5.09
C GLU A 60 -8.09 2.39 4.27
N LEU A 61 -7.11 1.52 4.52
CA LEU A 61 -6.97 0.27 3.79
C LEU A 61 -8.08 -0.72 4.12
N VAL A 62 -8.50 -0.77 5.39
CA VAL A 62 -9.64 -1.60 5.80
C VAL A 62 -10.92 -1.07 5.15
N SER A 63 -11.10 0.25 5.16
CA SER A 63 -12.26 0.88 4.53
C SER A 63 -12.31 0.63 3.03
N ALA A 64 -11.16 0.59 2.38
CA ALA A 64 -11.06 0.31 0.94
C ALA A 64 -11.23 -1.17 0.60
N GLY A 65 -11.27 -2.05 1.59
CA GLY A 65 -11.47 -3.48 1.37
C GLY A 65 -10.23 -4.24 0.94
N VAL A 66 -9.04 -3.66 1.06
CA VAL A 66 -7.79 -4.34 0.68
C VAL A 66 -7.05 -4.95 1.87
N VAL A 67 -7.42 -4.55 3.09
CA VAL A 67 -6.89 -5.10 4.33
C VAL A 67 -8.07 -5.45 5.23
N CYS A 68 -7.97 -6.54 5.96
CA CYS A 68 -8.93 -6.90 7.00
C CYS A 68 -8.23 -6.94 8.34
N ARG A 69 -9.01 -6.72 9.39
CA ARG A 69 -8.56 -6.75 10.76
C ARG A 69 -9.33 -7.83 11.50
N SER A 70 -8.62 -8.69 12.22
CA SER A 70 -9.25 -9.76 12.99
C SER A 70 -8.61 -9.87 14.36
N GLY A 71 -9.37 -10.44 15.28
CA GLY A 71 -8.89 -10.68 16.64
C GLY A 71 -9.45 -9.71 17.65
N LYS A 72 -9.67 -10.22 18.86
CA LYS A 72 -10.11 -9.47 20.03
C LYS A 72 -9.30 -9.95 21.21
N PRO A 73 -8.94 -9.10 22.15
CA PRO A 73 -9.15 -7.65 22.15
C PRO A 73 -8.32 -6.95 21.06
N ALA A 74 -8.61 -5.66 20.85
CA ALA A 74 -7.94 -4.84 19.83
C ALA A 74 -6.41 -4.94 19.88
N ALA A 75 -5.84 -5.06 21.08
CA ALA A 75 -4.39 -5.17 21.26
C ALA A 75 -3.79 -6.42 20.61
N ARG A 76 -4.60 -7.43 20.33
CA ARG A 76 -4.18 -8.67 19.67
C ARG A 76 -4.68 -8.77 18.24
N ALA A 77 -5.28 -7.71 17.72
CA ALA A 77 -5.79 -7.71 16.38
C ALA A 77 -4.65 -7.87 15.36
N ALA A 78 -4.88 -8.72 14.39
CA ALA A 78 -3.97 -8.90 13.27
C ALA A 78 -4.58 -8.30 12.02
N TYR A 79 -3.72 -7.74 11.19
CA TYR A 79 -4.09 -7.19 9.89
C TYR A 79 -3.59 -8.15 8.82
N ALA A 80 -4.38 -8.31 7.78
CA ALA A 80 -4.02 -9.19 6.66
C ALA A 80 -4.58 -8.62 5.37
N LEU A 81 -3.95 -8.96 4.25
CA LEU A 81 -4.51 -8.62 2.95
C LEU A 81 -5.79 -9.44 2.72
N THR A 82 -6.82 -8.78 2.20
CA THR A 82 -8.01 -9.47 1.69
C THR A 82 -7.68 -10.09 0.33
N ASP A 83 -8.60 -10.84 -0.26
CA ASP A 83 -8.42 -11.33 -1.64
C ASP A 83 -8.15 -10.18 -2.59
N ARG A 84 -8.86 -9.06 -2.42
CA ARG A 84 -8.64 -7.86 -3.22
C ARG A 84 -7.23 -7.30 -3.01
N GLY A 85 -6.75 -7.30 -1.77
CA GLY A 85 -5.38 -6.87 -1.44
C GLY A 85 -4.34 -7.81 -2.04
N GLN A 86 -4.59 -9.12 -2.03
CA GLN A 86 -3.68 -10.09 -2.62
C GLN A 86 -3.49 -9.86 -4.12
N GLU A 87 -4.50 -9.37 -4.81
CA GLU A 87 -4.43 -9.07 -6.24
C GLU A 87 -3.41 -7.96 -6.55
N LEU A 88 -3.03 -7.15 -5.56
CA LEU A 88 -2.02 -6.10 -5.74
C LEU A 88 -0.59 -6.63 -5.72
N ARG A 89 -0.37 -7.86 -5.24
CA ARG A 89 0.99 -8.40 -5.08
C ARG A 89 1.79 -8.42 -6.38
N PRO A 90 1.25 -8.86 -7.52
CA PRO A 90 2.01 -8.82 -8.75
C PRO A 90 2.46 -7.41 -9.15
N ALA A 91 1.59 -6.41 -8.95
CA ALA A 91 1.93 -5.03 -9.25
C ALA A 91 3.05 -4.50 -8.34
N LEU A 92 2.99 -4.83 -7.05
CA LEU A 92 4.04 -4.44 -6.10
C LEU A 92 5.38 -5.12 -6.44
N ASP A 93 5.34 -6.38 -6.85
CA ASP A 93 6.54 -7.11 -7.25
C ASP A 93 7.17 -6.49 -8.50
N GLU A 94 6.36 -6.08 -9.47
CA GLU A 94 6.84 -5.40 -10.66
C GLU A 94 7.51 -4.05 -10.31
N LEU A 95 6.90 -3.29 -9.43
CA LEU A 95 7.47 -2.02 -8.97
C LEU A 95 8.79 -2.22 -8.25
N ARG A 96 8.87 -3.26 -7.42
CA ARG A 96 10.10 -3.59 -6.70
C ARG A 96 11.22 -3.95 -7.69
N GLY A 97 10.91 -4.78 -8.68
CA GLY A 97 11.87 -5.17 -9.70
C GLY A 97 12.35 -3.97 -10.51
N TRP A 98 11.44 -3.09 -10.88
CA TRP A 98 11.76 -1.88 -11.62
C TRP A 98 12.70 -0.98 -10.82
N ALA A 99 12.42 -0.77 -9.53
CA ALA A 99 13.27 0.06 -8.67
C ALA A 99 14.65 -0.54 -8.43
N ARG A 100 14.74 -1.87 -8.34
CA ARG A 100 16.02 -2.57 -8.14
C ARG A 100 16.89 -2.60 -9.38
N ALA A 101 16.28 -2.63 -10.56
CA ALA A 101 17.02 -2.69 -11.82
C ALA A 101 17.91 -1.47 -11.99
N GLU A 102 17.41 -0.31 -11.58
CA GLU A 102 18.17 0.94 -11.62
C GLU A 102 17.74 1.79 -10.41
N PRO A 103 18.61 1.87 -9.38
CA PRO A 103 18.22 2.57 -8.15
C PRO A 103 17.79 4.00 -8.41
N LEU A 104 16.69 4.39 -7.78
CA LEU A 104 16.11 5.72 -7.95
C LEU A 104 16.94 6.76 -7.19
N SER A 105 17.15 7.92 -7.82
CA SER A 105 17.69 9.08 -7.14
C SER A 105 16.59 9.75 -6.35
N THR A 106 16.80 9.92 -5.04
CA THR A 106 15.80 10.60 -4.21
C THR A 106 16.23 12.03 -3.98
N PRO A 107 15.36 13.03 -4.27
CA PRO A 107 15.68 14.41 -3.94
C PRO A 107 15.72 14.57 -2.42
N ARG A 108 16.60 15.47 -1.98
CA ARG A 108 16.74 15.79 -0.56
C ARG A 108 15.91 17.00 -0.18
#